data_af1e11abad3ffacc0c26638b2438aa8a
#
_entry.id   af1e11abad3ffacc0c26638b2438aa8a
#
_cell.length_a   1.000
_cell.length_b   1.000
_cell.length_c   1.000
_cell.angle_alpha   90.00
_cell.angle_beta   90.00
_cell.angle_gamma   90.00
#
_symmetry.space_group_name_H-M   'P 1'
#
loop_
_entity.id
_entity.type
_entity.pdbx_description
1 polymer ?
#
loop_
_entity_poly.entity_id
_entity_poly.type
_entity_poly.pdbx_seq_one_letter_code
_entity_poly.pdbx_strand_id
1 'polypeptide(L)'
;MSKGWKYGIGLGVVILLLFAGNLLVGSVSIPPADVFRILLGGEGEKASWSFILWESRLPQALTALLCGGALAVCGLMLQTAFKNPLAGPSILGINAGASLGVAFVMLLFGGSITAGVFSLSGFFSVLLGAFIGAMLIMALILFFSTLIKSNVMLLITGIMIGYIASSACLLYTSPSPRDGATSRMPSSA
;
A
#
# COMPACT_ATOMS: atom_id res chain seq x y z
N MET A 1 -18.10 17.43 -28.93
CA MET A 1 -17.38 16.86 -27.78
C MET A 1 -17.54 15.34 -27.80
N SER A 2 -16.45 14.59 -27.95
CA SER A 2 -16.48 13.12 -28.01
C SER A 2 -17.02 12.54 -26.71
N LYS A 3 -17.71 11.39 -26.76
CA LYS A 3 -18.23 10.69 -25.57
C LYS A 3 -17.14 10.50 -24.50
N GLY A 4 -15.89 10.24 -24.90
CA GLY A 4 -14.76 10.06 -24.00
C GLY A 4 -14.43 11.31 -23.14
N TRP A 5 -14.59 12.50 -23.68
CA TRP A 5 -14.37 13.75 -22.94
C TRP A 5 -15.35 13.92 -21.77
N LYS A 6 -16.62 13.56 -21.98
CA LYS A 6 -17.65 13.62 -20.92
C LYS A 6 -17.36 12.64 -19.78
N TYR A 7 -16.91 11.42 -20.11
CA TYR A 7 -16.49 10.44 -19.10
C TYR A 7 -15.24 10.90 -18.33
N GLY A 8 -14.27 11.52 -19.03
CA GLY A 8 -13.08 12.06 -18.38
C GLY A 8 -13.39 13.18 -17.38
N ILE A 9 -14.27 14.12 -17.77
CA ILE A 9 -14.71 15.18 -16.86
C ILE A 9 -15.49 14.59 -15.67
N GLY A 10 -16.42 13.66 -15.93
CA GLY A 10 -17.18 13.01 -14.85
C GLY A 10 -16.28 12.31 -13.85
N LEU A 11 -15.28 11.57 -14.34
CA LEU A 11 -14.30 10.90 -13.47
C LEU A 11 -13.47 11.91 -12.67
N GLY A 12 -13.02 13.00 -13.30
CA GLY A 12 -12.29 14.08 -12.61
C GLY A 12 -13.10 14.72 -11.48
N VAL A 13 -14.40 14.97 -11.73
CA VAL A 13 -15.29 15.51 -10.70
C VAL A 13 -15.45 14.52 -9.54
N VAL A 14 -15.62 13.23 -9.83
CA VAL A 14 -15.73 12.19 -8.79
C VAL A 14 -14.45 12.12 -7.95
N ILE A 15 -13.27 12.17 -8.58
CA ILE A 15 -11.98 12.18 -7.87
C ILE A 15 -11.88 13.39 -6.95
N LEU A 16 -12.25 14.58 -7.42
CA LEU A 16 -12.23 15.80 -6.60
C LEU A 16 -13.21 15.72 -5.43
N LEU A 17 -14.40 15.18 -5.64
CA LEU A 17 -15.38 14.98 -4.57
C LEU A 17 -14.89 13.99 -3.52
N LEU A 18 -14.26 12.89 -3.95
CA LEU A 18 -13.69 11.90 -3.02
C LEU A 18 -12.48 12.46 -2.27
N PHE A 19 -11.64 13.26 -2.92
CA PHE A 19 -10.54 13.96 -2.29
C PHE A 19 -11.03 14.94 -1.21
N ALA A 20 -12.00 15.78 -1.55
CA ALA A 20 -12.63 16.68 -0.60
C ALA A 20 -13.32 15.92 0.54
N GLY A 21 -14.01 14.83 0.23
CA GLY A 21 -14.62 13.95 1.22
C GLY A 21 -13.62 13.36 2.20
N ASN A 22 -12.45 12.94 1.73
CA ASN A 22 -11.37 12.43 2.59
C ASN A 22 -10.84 13.51 3.57
N LEU A 23 -10.81 14.78 3.16
CA LEU A 23 -10.41 15.88 4.03
C LEU A 23 -11.49 16.22 5.08
N LEU A 24 -12.77 16.08 4.72
CA LEU A 24 -13.90 16.40 5.59
C LEU A 24 -14.24 15.29 6.57
N VAL A 25 -14.16 14.02 6.13
CA VAL A 25 -14.56 12.84 6.91
C VAL A 25 -13.31 12.16 7.49
N GLY A 26 -13.35 11.86 8.77
CA GLY A 26 -12.27 11.15 9.47
C GLY A 26 -12.69 10.77 10.89
N SER A 27 -11.77 10.14 11.63
CA SER A 27 -11.99 9.70 13.01
C SER A 27 -12.34 10.85 13.98
N VAL A 28 -11.88 12.06 13.68
CA VAL A 28 -12.22 13.29 14.41
C VAL A 28 -13.15 14.11 13.55
N SER A 29 -14.32 14.48 14.10
CA SER A 29 -15.26 15.36 13.42
C SER A 29 -14.76 16.79 13.46
N ILE A 30 -14.36 17.34 12.30
CA ILE A 30 -13.96 18.73 12.12
C ILE A 30 -15.03 19.41 11.27
N PRO A 31 -15.60 20.54 11.72
CA PRO A 31 -16.58 21.27 10.92
C PRO A 31 -16.02 21.65 9.54
N PRO A 32 -16.78 21.53 8.45
CA PRO A 32 -16.31 21.87 7.11
C PRO A 32 -15.78 23.32 6.99
N ALA A 33 -16.38 24.24 7.71
CA ALA A 33 -15.95 25.63 7.73
C ALA A 33 -14.51 25.78 8.27
N ASP A 34 -14.15 25.03 9.31
CA ASP A 34 -12.80 25.04 9.87
C ASP A 34 -11.79 24.35 8.96
N VAL A 35 -12.19 23.27 8.26
CA VAL A 35 -11.33 22.63 7.26
C VAL A 35 -10.95 23.63 6.16
N PHE A 36 -11.92 24.37 5.61
CA PHE A 36 -11.64 25.39 4.61
C PHE A 36 -10.81 26.55 5.17
N ARG A 37 -11.10 26.98 6.40
CA ARG A 37 -10.35 28.05 7.06
C ARG A 37 -8.89 27.67 7.25
N ILE A 38 -8.61 26.47 7.73
CA ILE A 38 -7.24 25.96 7.94
C ILE A 38 -6.50 25.80 6.61
N LEU A 39 -7.14 25.28 5.57
CA LEU A 39 -6.53 25.14 4.23
C LEU A 39 -6.18 26.51 3.61
N LEU A 40 -6.91 27.58 3.94
CA LEU A 40 -6.62 28.93 3.50
C LEU A 40 -5.59 29.66 4.40
N GLY A 41 -4.98 28.97 5.34
CA GLY A 41 -3.95 29.51 6.23
C GLY A 41 -4.50 30.20 7.49
N GLY A 42 -5.78 30.04 7.79
CA GLY A 42 -6.39 30.49 9.05
C GLY A 42 -6.19 29.49 10.18
N GLU A 43 -6.44 29.95 11.41
CA GLU A 43 -6.45 29.06 12.59
C GLU A 43 -7.82 28.42 12.76
N GLY A 44 -7.86 27.12 13.03
CA GLY A 44 -9.06 26.40 13.43
C GLY A 44 -9.42 26.71 14.89
N GLU A 45 -10.67 26.46 15.28
CA GLU A 45 -11.14 26.64 16.66
C GLU A 45 -10.30 25.85 17.69
N LYS A 46 -9.71 24.70 17.26
CA LYS A 46 -8.79 23.88 18.05
C LYS A 46 -7.46 23.70 17.32
N ALA A 47 -6.36 23.98 17.99
CA ALA A 47 -5.01 23.78 17.42
C ALA A 47 -4.75 22.34 16.93
N SER A 48 -5.35 21.32 17.60
CA SER A 48 -5.26 19.93 17.21
C SER A 48 -5.87 19.65 15.81
N TRP A 49 -6.85 20.44 15.37
CA TRP A 49 -7.49 20.26 14.06
C TRP A 49 -6.55 20.62 12.91
N SER A 50 -5.77 21.69 13.08
CA SER A 50 -4.74 22.07 12.10
C SER A 50 -3.68 20.98 11.98
N PHE A 51 -3.21 20.42 13.09
CA PHE A 51 -2.27 19.30 13.09
C PHE A 51 -2.82 18.07 12.37
N ILE A 52 -4.07 17.66 12.70
CA ILE A 52 -4.71 16.49 12.08
C ILE A 52 -4.88 16.70 10.57
N LEU A 53 -5.22 17.91 10.13
CA LEU A 53 -5.46 18.20 8.73
C LEU A 53 -4.15 18.17 7.92
N TRP A 54 -3.11 18.86 8.41
CA TRP A 54 -1.84 19.00 7.71
C TRP A 54 -0.93 17.78 7.81
N GLU A 55 -0.86 17.14 8.98
CA GLU A 55 0.06 16.02 9.24
C GLU A 55 -0.55 14.63 8.95
N SER A 56 -1.88 14.54 8.86
CA SER A 56 -2.56 13.25 8.64
C SER A 56 -3.43 13.24 7.39
N ARG A 57 -4.49 14.06 7.35
CA ARG A 57 -5.51 13.94 6.29
C ARG A 57 -4.99 14.35 4.93
N LEU A 58 -4.31 15.47 4.83
CA LEU A 58 -3.80 15.97 3.55
C LEU A 58 -2.72 15.06 2.95
N PRO A 59 -1.68 14.63 3.70
CA PRO A 59 -0.72 13.66 3.17
C PRO A 59 -1.36 12.34 2.77
N GLN A 60 -2.32 11.84 3.54
CA GLN A 60 -3.06 10.61 3.23
C GLN A 60 -3.88 10.75 1.94
N ALA A 61 -4.59 11.85 1.76
CA ALA A 61 -5.38 12.13 0.56
C ALA A 61 -4.50 12.25 -0.68
N LEU A 62 -3.37 12.97 -0.57
CA LEU A 62 -2.39 13.11 -1.65
C LEU A 62 -1.75 11.76 -2.01
N THR A 63 -1.36 10.98 -1.02
CA THR A 63 -0.79 9.64 -1.22
C THR A 63 -1.80 8.74 -1.93
N ALA A 64 -3.05 8.72 -1.48
CA ALA A 64 -4.11 7.93 -2.12
C ALA A 64 -4.33 8.33 -3.58
N LEU A 65 -4.31 9.63 -3.89
CA LEU A 65 -4.46 10.14 -5.25
C LEU A 65 -3.28 9.73 -6.14
N LEU A 66 -2.05 9.93 -5.67
CA LEU A 66 -0.84 9.62 -6.42
C LEU A 66 -0.66 8.11 -6.62
N CYS A 67 -0.82 7.32 -5.54
CA CYS A 67 -0.71 5.86 -5.62
C CYS A 67 -1.83 5.26 -6.48
N GLY A 68 -3.07 5.75 -6.36
CA GLY A 68 -4.18 5.29 -7.19
C GLY A 68 -3.95 5.58 -8.66
N GLY A 69 -3.48 6.79 -8.99
CA GLY A 69 -3.10 7.17 -10.35
C GLY A 69 -1.96 6.31 -10.91
N ALA A 70 -0.90 6.10 -10.13
CA ALA A 70 0.22 5.25 -10.50
C ALA A 70 -0.21 3.81 -10.75
N LEU A 71 -1.04 3.23 -9.86
CA LEU A 71 -1.58 1.88 -10.02
C LEU A 71 -2.47 1.75 -11.27
N ALA A 72 -3.26 2.77 -11.60
CA ALA A 72 -4.08 2.77 -12.80
C ALA A 72 -3.23 2.73 -14.08
N VAL A 73 -2.16 3.55 -14.14
CA VAL A 73 -1.22 3.56 -15.27
C VAL A 73 -0.48 2.23 -15.38
N CYS A 74 0.08 1.73 -14.26
CA CYS A 74 0.75 0.42 -14.24
C CYS A 74 -0.18 -0.72 -14.65
N GLY A 75 -1.44 -0.70 -14.18
CA GLY A 75 -2.44 -1.67 -14.57
C GLY A 75 -2.71 -1.65 -16.09
N LEU A 76 -2.90 -0.47 -16.66
CA LEU A 76 -3.11 -0.33 -18.10
C LEU A 76 -1.90 -0.82 -18.92
N MET A 77 -0.69 -0.50 -18.49
CA MET A 77 0.54 -0.98 -19.13
C MET A 77 0.65 -2.50 -19.09
N LEU A 78 0.35 -3.12 -17.96
CA LEU A 78 0.35 -4.57 -17.82
C LEU A 78 -0.73 -5.26 -18.67
N GLN A 79 -1.95 -4.74 -18.66
CA GLN A 79 -3.04 -5.24 -19.51
C GLN A 79 -2.67 -5.21 -20.99
N THR A 80 -2.00 -4.13 -21.41
CA THR A 80 -1.53 -3.97 -22.79
C THR A 80 -0.39 -4.95 -23.11
N ALA A 81 0.60 -5.07 -22.22
CA ALA A 81 1.74 -5.96 -22.41
C ALA A 81 1.33 -7.43 -22.48
N PHE A 82 0.46 -7.86 -21.58
CA PHE A 82 -0.04 -9.23 -21.53
C PHE A 82 -1.22 -9.49 -22.51
N LYS A 83 -1.75 -8.45 -23.17
CA LYS A 83 -2.96 -8.52 -23.99
C LYS A 83 -4.13 -9.21 -23.26
N ASN A 84 -4.23 -8.95 -21.96
CA ASN A 84 -5.19 -9.58 -21.06
C ASN A 84 -5.75 -8.53 -20.09
N PRO A 85 -7.06 -8.26 -20.10
CA PRO A 85 -7.69 -7.28 -19.22
C PRO A 85 -7.63 -7.67 -17.73
N LEU A 86 -7.33 -8.92 -17.42
CA LEU A 86 -7.19 -9.41 -16.05
C LEU A 86 -5.78 -9.19 -15.49
N ALA A 87 -4.79 -8.81 -16.33
CA ALA A 87 -3.44 -8.54 -15.84
C ALA A 87 -3.41 -7.26 -14.98
N GLY A 88 -2.83 -7.37 -13.80
CA GLY A 88 -2.67 -6.24 -12.88
C GLY A 88 -1.45 -6.39 -11.98
N PRO A 89 -0.97 -5.30 -11.35
CA PRO A 89 0.25 -5.32 -10.55
C PRO A 89 0.15 -6.28 -9.35
N SER A 90 -1.03 -6.43 -8.75
CA SER A 90 -1.28 -7.34 -7.63
C SER A 90 -1.21 -8.82 -8.01
N ILE A 91 -1.55 -9.16 -9.26
CA ILE A 91 -1.59 -10.56 -9.73
C ILE A 91 -0.17 -11.11 -9.92
N LEU A 92 0.78 -10.27 -10.28
CA LEU A 92 2.18 -10.66 -10.48
C LEU A 92 2.94 -10.92 -9.16
N GLY A 93 2.30 -10.84 -8.00
CA GLY A 93 2.93 -11.14 -6.72
C GLY A 93 3.91 -10.08 -6.22
N ILE A 94 3.99 -8.91 -6.86
CA ILE A 94 4.89 -7.81 -6.48
C ILE A 94 4.60 -7.35 -5.04
N ASN A 95 3.32 -7.28 -4.66
CA ASN A 95 2.90 -6.93 -3.30
C ASN A 95 3.36 -7.96 -2.28
N ALA A 96 3.28 -9.26 -2.62
CA ALA A 96 3.77 -10.34 -1.76
C ALA A 96 5.29 -10.26 -1.57
N GLY A 97 6.02 -9.90 -2.62
CA GLY A 97 7.45 -9.61 -2.55
C GLY A 97 7.79 -8.45 -1.64
N ALA A 98 7.05 -7.35 -1.74
CA ALA A 98 7.21 -6.20 -0.85
C ALA A 98 6.98 -6.59 0.62
N SER A 99 5.89 -7.32 0.91
CA SER A 99 5.57 -7.80 2.26
C SER A 99 6.65 -8.74 2.81
N LEU A 100 7.17 -9.65 1.97
CA LEU A 100 8.26 -10.55 2.34
C LEU A 100 9.55 -9.77 2.66
N GLY A 101 9.87 -8.74 1.88
CA GLY A 101 11.02 -7.86 2.13
C GLY A 101 10.91 -7.10 3.44
N VAL A 102 9.72 -6.59 3.77
CA VAL A 102 9.43 -5.96 5.08
C VAL A 102 9.60 -6.97 6.21
N ALA A 103 9.00 -8.17 6.08
CA ALA A 103 9.11 -9.22 7.08
C ALA A 103 10.57 -9.62 7.33
N PHE A 104 11.38 -9.72 6.28
CA PHE A 104 12.79 -10.02 6.37
C PHE A 104 13.59 -8.95 7.11
N VAL A 105 13.33 -7.67 6.81
CA VAL A 105 13.95 -6.54 7.54
C VAL A 105 13.55 -6.58 9.01
N MET A 106 12.29 -6.79 9.32
CA MET A 106 11.81 -6.89 10.70
C MET A 106 12.42 -8.08 11.45
N LEU A 107 12.64 -9.20 10.77
CA LEU A 107 13.27 -10.38 11.35
C LEU A 107 14.76 -10.16 11.63
N LEU A 108 15.51 -9.55 10.69
CA LEU A 108 16.94 -9.29 10.83
C LEU A 108 17.26 -8.32 11.98
N PHE A 109 16.45 -7.30 12.12
CA PHE A 109 16.66 -6.27 13.14
C PHE A 109 15.94 -6.58 14.47
N GLY A 110 15.28 -7.74 14.58
CA GLY A 110 14.70 -8.39 15.76
C GLY A 110 14.29 -7.46 16.88
N GLY A 111 13.02 -7.08 17.00
CA GLY A 111 12.51 -6.33 18.14
C GLY A 111 13.07 -4.90 18.34
N SER A 112 14.31 -4.63 17.94
CA SER A 112 14.93 -3.30 18.04
C SER A 112 14.27 -2.27 17.14
N ILE A 113 13.67 -2.73 16.01
CA ILE A 113 12.92 -1.86 15.11
C ILE A 113 11.56 -1.50 15.69
N THR A 114 10.95 -2.32 16.54
CA THR A 114 9.66 -1.96 17.14
C THR A 114 9.75 -0.70 17.99
N ALA A 115 10.89 -0.45 18.64
CA ALA A 115 11.18 0.82 19.29
C ALA A 115 11.69 1.89 18.31
N GLY A 116 12.30 1.50 17.19
CA GLY A 116 12.94 2.37 16.20
C GLY A 116 12.15 2.59 14.90
N VAL A 117 11.00 1.92 14.70
CA VAL A 117 10.12 2.17 13.52
C VAL A 117 9.61 3.61 13.50
N PHE A 118 9.48 4.23 14.68
CA PHE A 118 9.20 5.66 14.80
C PHE A 118 10.44 6.54 14.58
N SER A 119 11.64 5.97 14.44
CA SER A 119 12.83 6.71 14.03
C SER A 119 12.88 6.80 12.50
N LEU A 120 13.44 7.89 11.98
CA LEU A 120 13.59 8.12 10.55
C LEU A 120 14.35 6.98 9.87
N SER A 121 15.38 6.42 10.53
CA SER A 121 16.17 5.29 10.03
C SER A 121 15.36 3.98 9.95
N GLY A 122 14.48 3.70 10.90
CA GLY A 122 13.59 2.53 10.89
C GLY A 122 12.59 2.59 9.74
N PHE A 123 12.00 3.75 9.52
CA PHE A 123 11.08 3.96 8.39
C PHE A 123 11.78 3.70 7.04
N PHE A 124 12.97 4.26 6.82
CA PHE A 124 13.73 4.04 5.59
C PHE A 124 14.14 2.57 5.42
N SER A 125 14.49 1.86 6.49
CA SER A 125 14.86 0.44 6.42
C SER A 125 13.68 -0.42 5.96
N VAL A 126 12.48 -0.19 6.49
CA VAL A 126 11.25 -0.88 6.08
C VAL A 126 10.90 -0.55 4.62
N LEU A 127 11.00 0.72 4.23
CA LEU A 127 10.75 1.16 2.85
C LEU A 127 11.71 0.51 1.85
N LEU A 128 13.01 0.49 2.17
CA LEU A 128 14.02 -0.18 1.35
C LEU A 128 13.78 -1.70 1.29
N GLY A 129 13.43 -2.33 2.40
CA GLY A 129 13.09 -3.75 2.43
C GLY A 129 11.91 -4.08 1.52
N ALA A 130 10.83 -3.30 1.60
CA ALA A 130 9.68 -3.44 0.71
C ALA A 130 10.08 -3.29 -0.77
N PHE A 131 10.86 -2.27 -1.08
CA PHE A 131 11.31 -1.98 -2.44
C PHE A 131 12.20 -3.11 -2.99
N ILE A 132 13.18 -3.57 -2.22
CA ILE A 132 14.07 -4.68 -2.61
C ILE A 132 13.25 -5.96 -2.82
N GLY A 133 12.33 -6.29 -1.91
CA GLY A 133 11.46 -7.45 -2.05
C GLY A 133 10.59 -7.40 -3.31
N ALA A 134 10.01 -6.25 -3.61
CA ALA A 134 9.25 -6.04 -4.85
C ALA A 134 10.12 -6.19 -6.10
N MET A 135 11.34 -5.61 -6.08
CA MET A 135 12.31 -5.69 -7.18
C MET A 135 12.79 -7.13 -7.43
N LEU A 136 12.99 -7.92 -6.38
CA LEU A 136 13.38 -9.33 -6.50
C LEU A 136 12.29 -10.15 -7.20
N ILE A 137 11.04 -9.99 -6.83
CA ILE A 137 9.93 -10.67 -7.50
C ILE A 137 9.81 -10.20 -8.96
N MET A 138 9.94 -8.91 -9.22
CA MET A 138 9.92 -8.38 -10.59
C MET A 138 11.07 -8.95 -11.43
N ALA A 139 12.29 -8.99 -10.89
CA ALA A 139 13.46 -9.56 -11.57
C ALA A 139 13.26 -11.05 -11.88
N LEU A 140 12.66 -11.81 -10.95
CA LEU A 140 12.33 -13.20 -11.14
C LEU A 140 11.31 -13.41 -12.26
N ILE A 141 10.27 -12.58 -12.33
CA ILE A 141 9.27 -12.61 -13.40
C ILE A 141 9.92 -12.26 -14.75
N LEU A 142 10.77 -11.24 -14.80
CA LEU A 142 11.50 -10.88 -16.02
C LEU A 142 12.43 -12.01 -16.48
N PHE A 143 13.09 -12.69 -15.55
CA PHE A 143 13.89 -13.88 -15.87
C PHE A 143 13.02 -14.99 -16.50
N PHE A 144 11.89 -15.32 -15.90
CA PHE A 144 10.96 -16.29 -16.47
C PHE A 144 10.36 -15.84 -17.81
N SER A 145 10.21 -14.53 -18.02
CA SER A 145 9.73 -13.96 -19.30
C SER A 145 10.67 -14.26 -20.46
N THR A 146 11.97 -14.47 -20.22
CA THR A 146 12.91 -14.89 -21.28
C THR A 146 12.78 -16.37 -21.66
N LEU A 147 12.29 -17.19 -20.74
CA LEU A 147 12.12 -18.65 -20.92
C LEU A 147 10.73 -19.00 -21.43
N ILE A 148 9.71 -18.27 -21.01
CA ILE A 148 8.29 -18.54 -21.27
C ILE A 148 7.78 -17.59 -22.36
N LYS A 149 7.50 -18.14 -23.53
CA LYS A 149 6.97 -17.35 -24.69
C LYS A 149 5.48 -17.04 -24.60
N SER A 150 4.73 -17.73 -23.75
CA SER A 150 3.28 -17.56 -23.60
C SER A 150 2.95 -16.55 -22.51
N ASN A 151 2.24 -15.49 -22.84
CA ASN A 151 1.80 -14.47 -21.89
C ASN A 151 0.91 -15.04 -20.78
N VAL A 152 0.07 -16.04 -21.09
CA VAL A 152 -0.81 -16.70 -20.11
C VAL A 152 0.03 -17.53 -19.13
N MET A 153 0.98 -18.30 -19.63
CA MET A 153 1.91 -19.08 -18.79
C MET A 153 2.73 -18.16 -17.87
N LEU A 154 3.20 -17.01 -18.38
CA LEU A 154 3.95 -16.04 -17.58
C LEU A 154 3.07 -15.45 -16.46
N LEU A 155 1.80 -15.16 -16.76
CA LEU A 155 0.85 -14.68 -15.77
C LEU A 155 0.63 -15.71 -14.65
N ILE A 156 0.42 -16.99 -15.02
CA ILE A 156 0.25 -18.10 -14.05
C ILE A 156 1.51 -18.25 -13.20
N THR A 157 2.69 -18.19 -13.82
CA THR A 157 3.97 -18.25 -13.11
C THR A 157 4.10 -17.11 -12.09
N GLY A 158 3.71 -15.88 -12.46
CA GLY A 158 3.70 -14.73 -11.56
C GLY A 158 2.77 -14.94 -10.35
N ILE A 159 1.57 -15.48 -10.58
CA ILE A 159 0.62 -15.84 -9.52
C ILE A 159 1.23 -16.88 -8.57
N MET A 160 1.85 -17.92 -9.10
CA MET A 160 2.48 -18.97 -8.28
C MET A 160 3.64 -18.43 -7.42
N ILE A 161 4.51 -17.59 -8.01
CA ILE A 161 5.57 -16.92 -7.28
C ILE A 161 4.99 -16.03 -6.16
N GLY A 162 3.93 -15.28 -6.44
CA GLY A 162 3.23 -14.46 -5.47
C GLY A 162 2.67 -15.26 -4.31
N TYR A 163 2.07 -16.43 -4.55
CA TYR A 163 1.60 -17.31 -3.50
C TYR A 163 2.72 -17.90 -2.67
N ILE A 164 3.84 -18.30 -3.27
CA ILE A 164 5.01 -18.78 -2.54
C ILE A 164 5.55 -17.70 -1.62
N ALA A 165 5.75 -16.47 -2.13
CA ALA A 165 6.22 -15.33 -1.35
C ALA A 165 5.25 -14.98 -0.21
N SER A 166 3.94 -15.01 -0.48
CA SER A 166 2.90 -14.74 0.52
C SER A 166 2.88 -15.81 1.61
N SER A 167 2.99 -17.07 1.25
CA SER A 167 3.04 -18.19 2.21
C SER A 167 4.28 -18.13 3.09
N ALA A 168 5.44 -17.78 2.52
CA ALA A 168 6.67 -17.55 3.27
C ALA A 168 6.49 -16.38 4.26
N CYS A 169 5.91 -15.27 3.81
CA CYS A 169 5.64 -14.12 4.67
C CYS A 169 4.72 -14.50 5.84
N LEU A 170 3.62 -15.24 5.58
CA LEU A 170 2.69 -15.71 6.62
C LEU A 170 3.38 -16.64 7.63
N LEU A 171 4.26 -17.53 7.18
CA LEU A 171 4.97 -18.45 8.06
C LEU A 171 5.82 -17.70 9.10
N TYR A 172 6.44 -16.60 8.71
CA TYR A 172 7.29 -15.80 9.59
C TYR A 172 6.53 -14.75 10.42
N THR A 173 5.35 -14.30 9.95
CA THR A 173 4.58 -13.25 10.64
C THR A 173 3.43 -13.81 11.48
N SER A 174 3.05 -15.07 11.29
CA SER A 174 1.99 -15.70 12.10
C SER A 174 2.48 -15.99 13.52
N PRO A 175 1.73 -15.61 14.56
CA PRO A 175 2.06 -15.95 15.93
C PRO A 175 2.07 -17.48 16.09
N SER A 176 3.12 -18.01 16.74
CA SER A 176 3.21 -19.44 17.01
C SER A 176 2.03 -19.90 17.88
N PRO A 177 1.45 -21.09 17.64
CA PRO A 177 0.43 -21.64 18.54
C PRO A 177 0.88 -21.73 20.01
N ARG A 178 2.20 -21.72 20.26
CA ARG A 178 2.77 -21.71 21.61
C ARG A 178 2.61 -20.36 22.32
N ASP A 179 2.59 -19.26 21.60
CA ASP A 179 2.44 -17.92 22.19
C ASP A 179 1.02 -17.69 22.72
N GLY A 180 0.02 -18.34 22.13
CA GLY A 180 -1.36 -18.38 22.62
C GLY A 180 -1.58 -19.31 23.82
N ALA A 181 -0.73 -20.33 24.00
CA ALA A 181 -0.86 -21.28 25.10
C ALA A 181 -0.29 -20.72 26.43
N THR A 182 0.76 -19.90 26.37
CA THR A 182 1.36 -19.27 27.56
C THR A 182 0.49 -18.17 28.15
N SER A 183 -0.38 -17.52 27.36
CA SER A 183 -1.31 -16.50 27.85
C SER A 183 -2.56 -17.09 28.53
N ARG A 184 -2.78 -18.41 28.49
CA ARG A 184 -3.95 -19.10 29.05
C ARG A 184 -3.63 -19.93 30.30
N MET A 185 -2.42 -19.84 30.87
CA MET A 185 -2.19 -20.45 32.17
C MET A 185 -2.89 -19.59 33.23
N PRO A 186 -3.93 -20.14 33.92
CA PRO A 186 -4.49 -19.46 35.07
C PRO A 186 -3.38 -19.42 36.14
N SER A 187 -3.13 -18.23 36.67
CA SER A 187 -2.33 -18.08 37.87
C SER A 187 -3.11 -18.73 39.03
N SER A 188 -2.93 -20.04 39.17
CA SER A 188 -3.43 -20.76 40.33
C SER A 188 -2.32 -20.75 41.39
N ALA A 189 -2.47 -19.91 42.36
CA ALA A 189 -2.17 -20.13 43.78
C ALA A 189 -2.33 -18.84 44.56
#